data_b47d6bf44ff8a0343cf91c909121c911
#
_entry.id   b47d6bf44ff8a0343cf91c909121c911
#
_cell.length_a   1.000
_cell.length_b   1.000
_cell.length_c   1.000
_cell.angle_alpha   90.00
_cell.angle_beta   90.00
_cell.angle_gamma   90.00
#
_symmetry.space_group_name_H-M   'P 1'
#
loop_
_entity.id
_entity.type
_entity.pdbx_description
1 polymer ?
#
loop_
_entity_poly.entity_id
_entity_poly.type
_entity_poly.pdbx_seq_one_letter_code
_entity_poly.pdbx_strand_id
1 'polypeptide(L)'
;MSGVVTVIESSGAEHGIGIEDDGQTLARAIWLSGVVPPPALCSGLGRCGACRVRFRRGTPEPCGADAAILGADAVRDGWRLACRHRPAPGMVVELPPPPSENRKRNVFAADGGPFRLAVDVGTTSVHWRLLDGAGADAASGQSLNPQMGAGSDVVSRLAAARTPEGRRRLQGLVLRLLHRLVSGFGVPVEELCVAGNTAMTAILLDEDVSGLAAAPYRLPEAGGRTVTWPGLPPAWIPPQPAPFVGGDISAGMAALLYGETPVFPFVLADLGTNGEFVLALDAERSFVASVPLGPSLEGIGLRYGGVADTGSVSAFTLGPLGLSASVIGGGAPIRICGTGYLSLIDVLLRAGFLDATGRLQERPTSPLAARLVRSVERGASGWSLPLPGGMALAGADVEEILKVKAAFSLALESLLDAAGLESRSLARVALGGALGEYVPGGALENLGFLPQGLRARTVAAGNTSLRGAALLLERPELRERLTRWSARCGLVDLTARPGFTELYMRHMVFG
;
A
#
# COMPACT_ATOMS: atom_id res chain seq x y z
N MET A 1 -22.71 -20.68 18.95
CA MET A 1 -22.27 -22.10 18.76
C MET A 1 -20.96 -22.07 18.04
N SER A 2 -19.87 -22.55 18.66
CA SER A 2 -18.58 -22.73 18.00
C SER A 2 -18.72 -23.85 16.96
N GLY A 3 -18.36 -23.59 15.74
CA GLY A 3 -18.38 -24.54 14.64
C GLY A 3 -17.06 -24.52 13.86
N VAL A 4 -16.94 -25.39 12.87
CA VAL A 4 -15.76 -25.45 12.00
C VAL A 4 -16.21 -25.28 10.55
N VAL A 5 -15.46 -24.44 9.84
CA VAL A 5 -15.47 -24.33 8.37
C VAL A 5 -14.22 -25.05 7.86
N THR A 6 -14.38 -25.92 6.88
CA THR A 6 -13.26 -26.58 6.21
C THR A 6 -12.84 -25.75 4.99
N VAL A 7 -11.56 -25.42 4.91
CA VAL A 7 -10.95 -24.70 3.78
C VAL A 7 -10.02 -25.64 3.03
N ILE A 8 -10.22 -25.76 1.72
CA ILE A 8 -9.40 -26.60 0.82
C ILE A 8 -8.52 -25.65 -0.02
N GLU A 9 -7.21 -25.80 0.08
CA GLU A 9 -6.26 -25.07 -0.77
C GLU A 9 -6.23 -25.67 -2.19
N SER A 10 -5.69 -24.91 -3.14
CA SER A 10 -5.46 -25.40 -4.52
C SER A 10 -4.50 -26.58 -4.60
N SER A 11 -3.68 -26.81 -3.57
CA SER A 11 -2.84 -28.01 -3.40
C SER A 11 -3.62 -29.25 -3.00
N GLY A 12 -4.88 -29.11 -2.61
CA GLY A 12 -5.72 -30.16 -2.01
C GLY A 12 -5.58 -30.28 -0.49
N ALA A 13 -4.73 -29.47 0.17
CA ALA A 13 -4.62 -29.48 1.63
C ALA A 13 -5.91 -28.94 2.28
N GLU A 14 -6.40 -29.62 3.32
CA GLU A 14 -7.61 -29.26 4.05
C GLU A 14 -7.28 -28.71 5.43
N HIS A 15 -7.95 -27.62 5.80
CA HIS A 15 -7.77 -26.96 7.09
C HIS A 15 -9.12 -26.69 7.76
N GLY A 16 -9.25 -27.09 9.01
CA GLY A 16 -10.38 -26.74 9.86
C GLY A 16 -10.20 -25.38 10.50
N ILE A 17 -11.10 -24.44 10.26
CA ILE A 17 -11.09 -23.10 10.86
C ILE A 17 -12.24 -23.00 11.85
N GLY A 18 -11.90 -22.75 13.12
CA GLY A 18 -12.90 -22.46 14.16
C GLY A 18 -13.62 -21.13 13.85
N ILE A 19 -14.93 -21.14 13.97
CA ILE A 19 -15.76 -19.94 13.80
C ILE A 19 -16.48 -19.60 15.10
N GLU A 20 -16.57 -18.31 15.37
CA GLU A 20 -17.33 -17.73 16.46
C GLU A 20 -18.57 -17.02 15.92
N ASP A 21 -19.60 -16.93 16.73
CA ASP A 21 -20.84 -16.22 16.36
C ASP A 21 -20.72 -14.73 16.75
N ASP A 22 -19.69 -14.07 16.19
CA ASP A 22 -19.34 -12.67 16.43
C ASP A 22 -19.77 -11.74 15.26
N GLY A 23 -20.56 -12.29 14.33
CA GLY A 23 -21.03 -11.54 13.16
C GLY A 23 -19.97 -11.32 12.07
N GLN A 24 -18.79 -11.94 12.19
CA GLN A 24 -17.72 -11.81 11.18
C GLN A 24 -18.13 -12.39 9.83
N THR A 25 -17.49 -11.90 8.76
CA THR A 25 -17.64 -12.47 7.42
C THR A 25 -16.81 -13.75 7.27
N LEU A 26 -17.19 -14.61 6.31
CA LEU A 26 -16.40 -15.80 5.98
C LEU A 26 -14.96 -15.43 5.56
N ALA A 27 -14.75 -14.30 4.86
CA ALA A 27 -13.44 -13.80 4.53
C ALA A 27 -12.57 -13.53 5.77
N ARG A 28 -13.13 -12.88 6.79
CA ARG A 28 -12.42 -12.63 8.05
C ARG A 28 -12.08 -13.93 8.76
N ALA A 29 -13.03 -14.86 8.86
CA ALA A 29 -12.80 -16.16 9.48
C ALA A 29 -11.64 -16.90 8.80
N ILE A 30 -11.63 -16.97 7.47
CA ILE A 30 -10.60 -17.67 6.71
C ILE A 30 -9.22 -17.01 6.92
N TRP A 31 -9.10 -15.73 6.58
CA TRP A 31 -7.76 -15.11 6.48
C TRP A 31 -7.20 -14.59 7.79
N LEU A 32 -8.02 -14.33 8.82
CA LEU A 32 -7.52 -14.05 10.17
C LEU A 32 -7.16 -15.30 10.97
N SER A 33 -7.49 -16.50 10.49
CA SER A 33 -6.98 -17.74 11.08
C SER A 33 -5.46 -17.85 10.97
N GLY A 34 -4.90 -17.25 9.90
CA GLY A 34 -3.48 -17.34 9.56
C GLY A 34 -3.05 -18.71 9.02
N VAL A 35 -4.01 -19.58 8.72
CA VAL A 35 -3.77 -20.91 8.13
C VAL A 35 -3.39 -20.80 6.67
N VAL A 36 -4.06 -19.89 5.95
CA VAL A 36 -3.78 -19.62 4.53
C VAL A 36 -3.41 -18.17 4.31
N PRO A 37 -2.51 -17.86 3.34
CA PRO A 37 -2.16 -16.49 3.02
C PRO A 37 -3.36 -15.74 2.42
N PRO A 38 -3.57 -14.47 2.80
CA PRO A 38 -4.65 -13.67 2.22
C PRO A 38 -4.30 -13.20 0.80
N PRO A 39 -5.29 -13.07 -0.10
CA PRO A 39 -5.14 -12.28 -1.31
C PRO A 39 -5.24 -10.78 -1.00
N ALA A 40 -4.99 -9.91 -1.99
CA ALA A 40 -5.22 -8.48 -1.87
C ALA A 40 -6.73 -8.19 -1.78
N LEU A 41 -7.22 -7.87 -0.58
CA LEU A 41 -8.63 -7.69 -0.26
C LEU A 41 -9.02 -6.20 -0.27
N CYS A 42 -10.27 -5.89 -0.61
CA CYS A 42 -10.84 -4.54 -0.59
C CYS A 42 -11.62 -4.21 0.69
N SER A 43 -11.14 -4.63 1.86
CA SER A 43 -11.80 -4.40 3.17
C SER A 43 -13.29 -4.82 3.22
N GLY A 44 -13.69 -5.82 2.45
CA GLY A 44 -15.08 -6.33 2.47
C GLY A 44 -16.07 -5.56 1.61
N LEU A 45 -15.64 -4.62 0.78
CA LEU A 45 -16.53 -3.81 -0.07
C LEU A 45 -17.27 -4.61 -1.15
N GLY A 46 -16.84 -5.86 -1.44
CA GLY A 46 -17.47 -6.71 -2.46
C GLY A 46 -17.21 -6.26 -3.89
N ARG A 47 -16.12 -5.54 -4.15
CA ARG A 47 -15.82 -4.92 -5.47
C ARG A 47 -14.66 -5.59 -6.22
N CYS A 48 -13.66 -6.15 -5.51
CA CYS A 48 -12.42 -6.61 -6.14
C CYS A 48 -12.46 -8.07 -6.63
N GLY A 49 -13.41 -8.89 -6.20
CA GLY A 49 -13.48 -10.32 -6.54
C GLY A 49 -12.37 -11.20 -5.93
N ALA A 50 -11.37 -10.61 -5.25
CA ALA A 50 -10.23 -11.35 -4.72
C ALA A 50 -10.59 -12.36 -3.61
N CYS A 51 -11.66 -12.09 -2.86
CA CYS A 51 -12.17 -12.97 -1.80
C CYS A 51 -13.08 -14.09 -2.30
N ARG A 52 -13.06 -14.39 -3.60
CA ARG A 52 -13.89 -15.48 -4.15
C ARG A 52 -13.46 -16.83 -3.58
N VAL A 53 -14.44 -17.63 -3.20
CA VAL A 53 -14.28 -19.02 -2.76
C VAL A 53 -15.32 -19.89 -3.45
N ARG A 54 -15.00 -21.15 -3.71
CA ARG A 54 -15.95 -22.10 -4.29
C ARG A 54 -16.51 -22.99 -3.20
N PHE A 55 -17.80 -22.97 -3.01
CA PHE A 55 -18.46 -23.84 -2.03
C PHE A 55 -18.60 -25.26 -2.57
N ARG A 56 -18.13 -26.23 -1.79
CA ARG A 56 -18.33 -27.67 -2.00
C ARG A 56 -19.48 -28.20 -1.14
N ARG A 57 -19.74 -27.54 0.00
CA ARG A 57 -20.87 -27.86 0.90
C ARG A 57 -21.28 -26.59 1.67
N GLY A 58 -22.60 -26.47 1.91
CA GLY A 58 -23.15 -25.34 2.65
C GLY A 58 -23.19 -24.05 1.86
N THR A 59 -23.40 -24.11 0.53
CA THR A 59 -23.43 -22.95 -0.37
C THR A 59 -24.55 -21.99 0.02
N PRO A 60 -24.26 -20.72 0.37
CA PRO A 60 -25.28 -19.73 0.67
C PRO A 60 -25.95 -19.22 -0.61
N GLU A 61 -27.16 -18.68 -0.46
CA GLU A 61 -27.82 -17.95 -1.55
C GLU A 61 -26.92 -16.82 -2.06
N PRO A 62 -26.86 -16.61 -3.40
CA PRO A 62 -26.05 -15.56 -3.96
C PRO A 62 -26.60 -14.18 -3.62
N CYS A 63 -25.73 -13.23 -3.31
CA CYS A 63 -26.08 -11.82 -3.17
C CYS A 63 -25.85 -11.06 -4.49
N GLY A 64 -26.39 -9.84 -4.58
CA GLY A 64 -26.23 -9.02 -5.78
C GLY A 64 -24.76 -8.75 -6.18
N ALA A 65 -23.86 -8.66 -5.20
CA ALA A 65 -22.43 -8.47 -5.46
C ALA A 65 -21.78 -9.72 -6.07
N ASP A 66 -22.22 -10.93 -5.71
CA ASP A 66 -21.70 -12.17 -6.31
C ASP A 66 -21.98 -12.18 -7.83
N ALA A 67 -23.22 -11.89 -8.22
CA ALA A 67 -23.60 -11.88 -9.62
C ALA A 67 -22.90 -10.76 -10.41
N ALA A 68 -22.79 -9.58 -9.80
CA ALA A 68 -22.18 -8.40 -10.46
C ALA A 68 -20.67 -8.57 -10.69
N ILE A 69 -19.95 -9.24 -9.77
CA ILE A 69 -18.49 -9.35 -9.81
C ILE A 69 -18.00 -10.66 -10.42
N LEU A 70 -18.67 -11.77 -10.10
CA LEU A 70 -18.23 -13.10 -10.53
C LEU A 70 -18.90 -13.55 -11.84
N GLY A 71 -20.06 -12.99 -12.16
CA GLY A 71 -20.88 -13.41 -13.29
C GLY A 71 -21.77 -14.60 -12.97
N ALA A 72 -22.83 -14.79 -13.80
CA ALA A 72 -23.86 -15.79 -13.55
C ALA A 72 -23.32 -17.25 -13.60
N ASP A 73 -22.36 -17.52 -14.48
CA ASP A 73 -21.79 -18.85 -14.63
C ASP A 73 -20.99 -19.28 -13.40
N ALA A 74 -20.09 -18.41 -12.91
CA ALA A 74 -19.34 -18.68 -11.68
C ALA A 74 -20.27 -18.86 -10.46
N VAL A 75 -21.30 -18.04 -10.38
CA VAL A 75 -22.31 -18.16 -9.30
C VAL A 75 -23.02 -19.51 -9.35
N ARG A 76 -23.40 -20.00 -10.55
CA ARG A 76 -24.00 -21.35 -10.74
C ARG A 76 -23.03 -22.46 -10.33
N ASP A 77 -21.73 -22.28 -10.58
CA ASP A 77 -20.65 -23.20 -10.22
C ASP A 77 -20.29 -23.18 -8.72
N GLY A 78 -21.03 -22.45 -7.91
CA GLY A 78 -20.84 -22.39 -6.45
C GLY A 78 -19.83 -21.34 -5.97
N TRP A 79 -19.34 -20.45 -6.83
CA TRP A 79 -18.48 -19.35 -6.41
C TRP A 79 -19.25 -18.25 -5.70
N ARG A 80 -18.68 -17.73 -4.61
CA ARG A 80 -19.21 -16.61 -3.82
C ARG A 80 -18.06 -15.69 -3.38
N LEU A 81 -18.41 -14.45 -3.09
CA LEU A 81 -17.50 -13.50 -2.44
C LEU A 81 -17.52 -13.71 -0.92
N ALA A 82 -16.53 -14.34 -0.35
CA ALA A 82 -16.47 -14.66 1.09
C ALA A 82 -16.70 -13.44 2.01
N CYS A 83 -16.39 -12.23 1.56
CA CYS A 83 -16.63 -11.00 2.32
C CYS A 83 -18.11 -10.59 2.40
N ARG A 84 -19.00 -11.22 1.60
CA ARG A 84 -20.45 -10.93 1.57
C ARG A 84 -21.29 -12.00 2.26
N HIS A 85 -20.67 -13.06 2.73
CA HIS A 85 -21.33 -14.17 3.39
C HIS A 85 -20.78 -14.40 4.80
N ARG A 86 -21.59 -14.93 5.68
CA ARG A 86 -21.21 -15.35 7.03
C ARG A 86 -20.77 -16.80 7.04
N PRO A 87 -19.79 -17.16 7.89
CA PRO A 87 -19.45 -18.57 8.09
C PRO A 87 -20.58 -19.30 8.79
N ALA A 88 -20.78 -20.57 8.44
CA ALA A 88 -21.68 -21.47 9.14
C ALA A 88 -20.99 -22.81 9.39
N PRO A 89 -21.33 -23.51 10.49
CA PRO A 89 -20.76 -24.81 10.80
C PRO A 89 -20.97 -25.83 9.65
N GLY A 90 -19.92 -26.58 9.34
CA GLY A 90 -19.94 -27.60 8.30
C GLY A 90 -19.84 -27.09 6.86
N MET A 91 -19.66 -25.78 6.64
CA MET A 91 -19.28 -25.26 5.31
C MET A 91 -17.95 -25.85 4.87
N VAL A 92 -17.85 -26.19 3.58
CA VAL A 92 -16.60 -26.59 2.93
C VAL A 92 -16.36 -25.68 1.73
N VAL A 93 -15.24 -24.96 1.72
CA VAL A 93 -14.89 -24.01 0.67
C VAL A 93 -13.51 -24.31 0.09
N GLU A 94 -13.39 -24.16 -1.22
CA GLU A 94 -12.14 -24.27 -1.98
C GLU A 94 -11.63 -22.88 -2.33
N LEU A 95 -10.32 -22.65 -2.11
CA LEU A 95 -9.65 -21.40 -2.44
C LEU A 95 -9.07 -21.45 -3.85
N PRO A 96 -9.06 -20.32 -4.57
CA PRO A 96 -8.25 -20.20 -5.78
C PRO A 96 -6.76 -20.32 -5.44
N PRO A 97 -5.89 -20.58 -6.45
CA PRO A 97 -4.45 -20.57 -6.23
C PRO A 97 -3.99 -19.26 -5.56
N PRO A 98 -3.07 -19.34 -4.59
CA PRO A 98 -2.55 -18.14 -3.94
C PRO A 98 -1.82 -17.24 -4.95
N PRO A 99 -1.73 -15.93 -4.69
CA PRO A 99 -0.87 -15.05 -5.46
C PRO A 99 0.57 -15.55 -5.44
N SER A 100 1.28 -15.41 -6.57
CA SER A 100 2.69 -15.79 -6.65
C SER A 100 3.53 -14.95 -5.66
N GLU A 101 4.30 -15.61 -4.81
CA GLU A 101 5.29 -14.92 -3.98
C GLU A 101 6.52 -14.59 -4.84
N ASN A 102 6.89 -13.31 -4.90
CA ASN A 102 8.11 -12.90 -5.58
C ASN A 102 9.28 -13.03 -4.60
N ARG A 103 10.07 -14.09 -4.73
CA ARG A 103 11.28 -14.34 -3.92
C ARG A 103 12.49 -14.36 -4.83
N LYS A 104 13.44 -13.48 -4.59
CA LYS A 104 14.80 -13.61 -5.14
C LYS A 104 15.67 -14.27 -4.06
N ARG A 105 16.20 -15.43 -4.34
CA ARG A 105 17.14 -16.13 -3.48
C ARG A 105 18.48 -16.19 -4.18
N ASN A 106 19.49 -15.53 -3.65
CA ASN A 106 20.87 -15.75 -4.06
C ASN A 106 21.39 -17.04 -3.40
N VAL A 107 22.27 -17.76 -4.07
CA VAL A 107 22.91 -18.95 -3.49
C VAL A 107 23.83 -18.46 -2.40
N PHE A 108 23.57 -18.90 -1.16
CA PHE A 108 24.42 -18.57 -0.01
C PHE A 108 25.75 -19.33 -0.10
N ALA A 109 26.86 -18.62 0.08
CA ALA A 109 28.08 -19.24 0.58
C ALA A 109 27.86 -19.51 2.09
N ALA A 110 28.10 -20.75 2.53
CA ALA A 110 27.88 -21.17 3.91
C ALA A 110 28.70 -20.36 4.96
N ASP A 111 29.68 -19.59 4.53
CA ASP A 111 30.64 -18.84 5.34
C ASP A 111 30.28 -17.34 5.51
N GLY A 112 29.14 -16.89 5.02
CA GLY A 112 28.77 -15.46 4.98
C GLY A 112 28.14 -14.87 6.25
N GLY A 113 28.08 -15.59 7.39
CA GLY A 113 27.44 -15.10 8.63
C GLY A 113 28.29 -14.10 9.41
N PRO A 114 27.74 -13.33 10.38
CA PRO A 114 26.37 -13.39 10.90
C PRO A 114 25.33 -12.77 9.97
N PHE A 115 24.16 -13.42 9.83
CA PHE A 115 23.07 -12.88 9.02
C PHE A 115 22.15 -11.97 9.83
N ARG A 116 21.62 -10.93 9.17
CA ARG A 116 20.69 -9.96 9.77
C ARG A 116 19.52 -9.74 8.83
N LEU A 117 18.33 -9.53 9.37
CA LEU A 117 17.09 -9.43 8.58
C LEU A 117 16.46 -8.04 8.72
N ALA A 118 16.47 -7.28 7.64
CA ALA A 118 15.70 -6.06 7.50
C ALA A 118 14.28 -6.38 7.03
N VAL A 119 13.28 -5.80 7.68
CA VAL A 119 11.85 -6.00 7.37
C VAL A 119 11.15 -4.66 7.33
N ASP A 120 10.31 -4.46 6.32
CA ASP A 120 9.40 -3.35 6.19
C ASP A 120 7.96 -3.88 6.21
N VAL A 121 7.24 -3.60 7.30
CA VAL A 121 5.87 -4.06 7.54
C VAL A 121 4.89 -2.98 7.10
N GLY A 122 4.62 -2.94 5.80
CA GLY A 122 3.59 -2.05 5.24
C GLY A 122 2.16 -2.55 5.51
N THR A 123 1.18 -1.70 5.28
CA THR A 123 -0.24 -2.05 5.42
C THR A 123 -0.65 -3.13 4.41
N THR A 124 -0.20 -3.05 3.18
CA THR A 124 -0.55 -3.97 2.08
C THR A 124 0.43 -5.11 1.95
N SER A 125 1.73 -4.83 2.00
CA SER A 125 2.80 -5.80 1.78
C SER A 125 3.88 -5.72 2.86
N VAL A 126 4.56 -6.84 3.04
CA VAL A 126 5.76 -6.96 3.89
C VAL A 126 6.94 -7.25 2.96
N HIS A 127 7.94 -6.38 2.99
CA HIS A 127 9.18 -6.53 2.25
C HIS A 127 10.32 -6.91 3.19
N TRP A 128 11.28 -7.69 2.71
CA TRP A 128 12.40 -8.11 3.54
C TRP A 128 13.69 -8.30 2.72
N ARG A 129 14.83 -8.09 3.41
CA ARG A 129 16.18 -8.36 2.91
C ARG A 129 16.98 -9.08 3.99
N LEU A 130 17.55 -10.20 3.64
CA LEU A 130 18.54 -10.89 4.46
C LEU A 130 19.92 -10.40 4.06
N LEU A 131 20.66 -9.87 5.01
CA LEU A 131 22.02 -9.36 4.83
C LEU A 131 23.01 -10.37 5.38
N ASP A 132 24.12 -10.57 4.69
CA ASP A 132 25.27 -11.33 5.19
C ASP A 132 26.14 -10.50 6.16
N GLY A 133 27.23 -11.08 6.64
CA GLY A 133 28.16 -10.43 7.57
C GLY A 133 28.84 -9.18 6.99
N ALA A 134 28.94 -9.07 5.68
CA ALA A 134 29.48 -7.91 4.97
C ALA A 134 28.43 -6.84 4.65
N GLY A 135 27.14 -7.10 4.94
CA GLY A 135 26.03 -6.20 4.63
C GLY A 135 25.48 -6.38 3.20
N ALA A 136 25.95 -7.37 2.46
CA ALA A 136 25.44 -7.65 1.11
C ALA A 136 24.11 -8.42 1.16
N ASP A 137 23.27 -8.23 0.11
CA ASP A 137 22.00 -8.94 -0.02
C ASP A 137 22.23 -10.44 -0.27
N ALA A 138 21.96 -11.26 0.73
CA ALA A 138 21.96 -12.70 0.62
C ALA A 138 20.62 -13.22 0.05
N ALA A 139 19.48 -12.64 0.45
CA ALA A 139 18.17 -12.91 -0.11
C ALA A 139 17.25 -11.70 0.06
N SER A 140 16.24 -11.62 -0.77
CA SER A 140 15.19 -10.61 -0.63
C SER A 140 13.84 -11.16 -1.09
N GLY A 141 12.76 -10.54 -0.65
CA GLY A 141 11.44 -10.92 -1.10
C GLY A 141 10.34 -10.01 -0.55
N GLN A 142 9.14 -10.32 -0.97
CA GLN A 142 7.93 -9.66 -0.51
C GLN A 142 6.78 -10.65 -0.40
N SER A 143 5.84 -10.34 0.47
CA SER A 143 4.57 -11.04 0.60
C SER A 143 3.47 -10.05 0.91
N LEU A 144 2.22 -10.42 0.68
CA LEU A 144 1.10 -9.62 1.21
C LEU A 144 1.13 -9.66 2.74
N ASN A 145 0.72 -8.55 3.35
CA ASN A 145 0.61 -8.47 4.80
C ASN A 145 -0.43 -9.48 5.29
N PRO A 146 -0.08 -10.43 6.18
CA PRO A 146 -0.99 -11.48 6.64
C PRO A 146 -2.21 -10.94 7.40
N GLN A 147 -2.22 -9.67 7.77
CA GLN A 147 -3.35 -9.01 8.44
C GLN A 147 -4.44 -8.53 7.45
N MET A 148 -4.28 -8.76 6.14
CA MET A 148 -5.26 -8.32 5.11
C MET A 148 -6.69 -8.82 5.37
N GLY A 149 -6.86 -9.93 6.08
CA GLY A 149 -8.18 -10.40 6.53
C GLY A 149 -8.94 -9.43 7.45
N ALA A 150 -8.23 -8.55 8.15
CA ALA A 150 -8.84 -7.50 8.98
C ALA A 150 -9.23 -6.24 8.17
N GLY A 151 -8.60 -6.03 7.03
CA GLY A 151 -8.83 -4.90 6.14
C GLY A 151 -7.56 -4.52 5.37
N SER A 152 -7.72 -3.81 4.26
CA SER A 152 -6.62 -3.33 3.40
C SER A 152 -6.08 -1.96 3.81
N ASP A 153 -6.71 -1.28 4.76
CA ASP A 153 -6.39 0.06 5.20
C ASP A 153 -6.12 0.12 6.71
N VAL A 154 -5.46 1.20 7.14
CA VAL A 154 -5.09 1.42 8.54
C VAL A 154 -6.31 1.49 9.46
N VAL A 155 -7.39 2.16 9.03
CA VAL A 155 -8.59 2.36 9.87
C VAL A 155 -9.25 1.02 10.19
N SER A 156 -9.42 0.15 9.17
CA SER A 156 -9.95 -1.22 9.36
C SER A 156 -9.07 -2.06 10.30
N ARG A 157 -7.74 -1.92 10.21
CA ARG A 157 -6.78 -2.61 11.10
C ARG A 157 -6.88 -2.11 12.53
N LEU A 158 -6.93 -0.78 12.73
CA LEU A 158 -7.13 -0.17 14.05
C LEU A 158 -8.46 -0.62 14.68
N ALA A 159 -9.54 -0.65 13.90
CA ALA A 159 -10.83 -1.14 14.37
C ALA A 159 -10.76 -2.61 14.83
N ALA A 160 -10.04 -3.47 14.11
CA ALA A 160 -9.83 -4.87 14.49
C ALA A 160 -8.89 -5.04 15.69
N ALA A 161 -7.98 -4.08 15.94
CA ALA A 161 -7.00 -4.07 17.03
C ALA A 161 -7.51 -3.39 18.31
N ARG A 162 -8.75 -2.88 18.34
CA ARG A 162 -9.31 -2.17 19.50
C ARG A 162 -9.39 -3.02 20.76
N THR A 163 -9.67 -4.33 20.59
CA THR A 163 -9.67 -5.24 21.73
C THR A 163 -8.31 -5.91 21.89
N PRO A 164 -7.88 -6.26 23.11
CA PRO A 164 -6.63 -6.98 23.34
C PRO A 164 -6.54 -8.29 22.55
N GLU A 165 -7.66 -9.02 22.43
CA GLU A 165 -7.72 -10.27 21.68
C GLU A 165 -7.51 -10.06 20.18
N GLY A 166 -8.19 -9.04 19.60
CA GLY A 166 -8.05 -8.67 18.20
C GLY A 166 -6.62 -8.22 17.89
N ARG A 167 -6.03 -7.42 18.78
CA ARG A 167 -4.67 -6.92 18.63
C ARG A 167 -3.65 -8.05 18.69
N ARG A 168 -3.71 -8.95 19.69
CA ARG A 168 -2.85 -10.13 19.78
C ARG A 168 -3.02 -11.08 18.60
N ARG A 169 -4.24 -11.23 18.08
CA ARG A 169 -4.50 -12.00 16.87
C ARG A 169 -3.75 -11.41 15.66
N LEU A 170 -3.82 -10.10 15.46
CA LEU A 170 -3.11 -9.41 14.38
C LEU A 170 -1.59 -9.45 14.57
N GLN A 171 -1.09 -9.23 15.79
CA GLN A 171 0.32 -9.41 16.15
C GLN A 171 0.79 -10.81 15.77
N GLY A 172 0.07 -11.85 16.22
CA GLY A 172 0.42 -13.24 15.95
C GLY A 172 0.54 -13.60 14.48
N LEU A 173 -0.24 -12.92 13.59
CA LEU A 173 -0.12 -13.12 12.15
C LEU A 173 1.26 -12.65 11.63
N VAL A 174 1.72 -11.48 12.06
CA VAL A 174 3.02 -10.94 11.65
C VAL A 174 4.16 -11.74 12.27
N LEU A 175 4.07 -12.07 13.57
CA LEU A 175 5.09 -12.88 14.23
C LEU A 175 5.24 -14.26 13.55
N ARG A 176 4.16 -14.91 13.17
CA ARG A 176 4.23 -16.17 12.39
C ARG A 176 4.91 -15.98 11.03
N LEU A 177 4.70 -14.84 10.36
CA LEU A 177 5.42 -14.53 9.13
C LEU A 177 6.93 -14.40 9.40
N LEU A 178 7.32 -13.63 10.43
CA LEU A 178 8.72 -13.46 10.81
C LEU A 178 9.38 -14.79 11.16
N HIS A 179 8.70 -15.65 11.94
CA HIS A 179 9.19 -17.00 12.26
C HIS A 179 9.42 -17.84 11.00
N ARG A 180 8.46 -17.85 10.06
CA ARG A 180 8.61 -18.58 8.78
C ARG A 180 9.77 -18.04 7.94
N LEU A 181 10.00 -16.73 7.93
CA LEU A 181 11.12 -16.13 7.23
C LEU A 181 12.44 -16.56 7.85
N VAL A 182 12.62 -16.34 9.15
CA VAL A 182 13.84 -16.67 9.88
C VAL A 182 14.18 -18.17 9.77
N SER A 183 13.20 -19.05 10.03
CA SER A 183 13.42 -20.51 9.93
C SER A 183 13.63 -21.00 8.49
N GLY A 184 13.03 -20.30 7.52
CA GLY A 184 13.08 -20.70 6.10
C GLY A 184 14.41 -20.38 5.41
N PHE A 185 15.28 -19.56 6.00
CA PHE A 185 16.58 -19.26 5.41
C PHE A 185 17.59 -20.41 5.57
N GLY A 186 17.47 -21.21 6.62
CA GLY A 186 18.41 -22.31 6.90
C GLY A 186 19.78 -21.84 7.38
N VAL A 187 19.89 -20.55 7.76
CA VAL A 187 21.09 -19.93 8.35
C VAL A 187 20.70 -19.18 9.63
N PRO A 188 21.63 -19.03 10.61
CA PRO A 188 21.33 -18.28 11.83
C PRO A 188 21.17 -16.79 11.54
N VAL A 189 20.04 -16.23 11.92
CA VAL A 189 19.78 -14.78 11.90
C VAL A 189 20.00 -14.24 13.31
N GLU A 190 20.88 -13.25 13.47
CA GLU A 190 21.27 -12.75 14.80
C GLU A 190 20.44 -11.54 15.26
N GLU A 191 20.00 -10.71 14.33
CA GLU A 191 19.26 -9.48 14.64
C GLU A 191 18.27 -9.16 13.54
N LEU A 192 17.15 -8.54 13.91
CA LEU A 192 16.17 -7.95 13.02
C LEU A 192 16.16 -6.42 13.15
N CYS A 193 15.85 -5.72 12.05
CA CYS A 193 15.33 -4.36 12.09
C CYS A 193 13.94 -4.38 11.45
N VAL A 194 12.90 -4.07 12.23
CA VAL A 194 11.51 -4.14 11.77
C VAL A 194 10.93 -2.74 11.72
N ALA A 195 10.94 -2.16 10.52
CA ALA A 195 10.30 -0.90 10.22
C ALA A 195 8.82 -1.14 9.87
N GLY A 196 7.99 -0.13 10.06
CA GLY A 196 6.59 -0.16 9.69
C GLY A 196 5.90 1.13 10.08
N ASN A 197 4.73 1.39 9.48
CA ASN A 197 3.95 2.56 9.87
C ASN A 197 3.47 2.45 11.31
N THR A 198 3.00 3.57 11.87
CA THR A 198 2.66 3.67 13.29
C THR A 198 1.64 2.63 13.74
N ALA A 199 0.61 2.38 12.94
CA ALA A 199 -0.43 1.41 13.30
C ALA A 199 0.11 -0.04 13.26
N MET A 200 0.89 -0.39 12.23
CA MET A 200 1.50 -1.72 12.12
C MET A 200 2.50 -1.97 13.24
N THR A 201 3.28 -0.95 13.60
CA THR A 201 4.23 -1.03 14.72
C THR A 201 3.49 -1.19 16.06
N ALA A 202 2.47 -0.40 16.34
CA ALA A 202 1.68 -0.50 17.58
C ALA A 202 1.02 -1.88 17.72
N ILE A 203 0.45 -2.42 16.64
CA ILE A 203 -0.14 -3.77 16.64
C ILE A 203 0.93 -4.84 16.84
N LEU A 204 2.10 -4.71 16.19
CA LEU A 204 3.20 -5.66 16.34
C LEU A 204 3.76 -5.69 17.77
N LEU A 205 3.74 -4.56 18.46
CA LEU A 205 4.21 -4.42 19.85
C LEU A 205 3.12 -4.72 20.90
N ASP A 206 1.90 -5.07 20.49
CA ASP A 206 0.70 -5.25 21.33
C ASP A 206 0.35 -4.00 22.17
N GLU A 207 0.65 -2.80 21.62
CA GLU A 207 0.33 -1.52 22.26
C GLU A 207 -1.12 -1.09 22.04
N ASP A 208 -1.69 -0.34 22.97
CA ASP A 208 -3.05 0.17 22.83
C ASP A 208 -3.15 1.19 21.68
N VAL A 209 -3.98 0.86 20.69
CA VAL A 209 -4.17 1.67 19.48
C VAL A 209 -5.25 2.76 19.62
N SER A 210 -5.86 2.92 20.79
CA SER A 210 -6.96 3.87 21.01
C SER A 210 -6.56 5.31 20.68
N GLY A 211 -5.29 5.67 20.92
CA GLY A 211 -4.74 6.97 20.58
C GLY A 211 -4.67 7.27 19.09
N LEU A 212 -4.72 6.25 18.22
CA LEU A 212 -4.75 6.41 16.76
C LEU A 212 -6.18 6.34 16.20
N ALA A 213 -7.17 5.97 17.01
CA ALA A 213 -8.53 5.73 16.53
C ALA A 213 -9.39 6.99 16.43
N ALA A 214 -9.06 8.04 17.16
CA ALA A 214 -9.81 9.31 17.19
C ALA A 214 -8.90 10.50 17.53
N ALA A 215 -9.23 11.66 16.98
CA ALA A 215 -8.55 12.91 17.32
C ALA A 215 -8.90 13.37 18.76
N PRO A 216 -7.98 14.04 19.49
CA PRO A 216 -6.61 14.32 19.11
C PRO A 216 -5.76 13.05 19.10
N TYR A 217 -5.10 12.81 17.95
CA TYR A 217 -4.28 11.61 17.78
C TYR A 217 -3.07 11.62 18.70
N ARG A 218 -2.73 10.44 19.24
CA ARG A 218 -1.58 10.24 20.13
C ARG A 218 -0.78 9.05 19.69
N LEU A 219 0.54 9.18 19.71
CA LEU A 219 1.47 8.13 19.40
C LEU A 219 1.46 7.08 20.54
N PRO A 220 1.12 5.81 20.27
CA PRO A 220 1.10 4.77 21.31
C PRO A 220 2.50 4.38 21.80
N GLU A 221 3.46 4.36 20.88
CA GLU A 221 4.84 3.90 21.11
C GLU A 221 5.80 4.72 20.25
N ALA A 222 6.86 5.22 20.85
CA ALA A 222 7.85 6.06 20.17
C ALA A 222 8.90 5.25 19.36
N GLY A 223 9.02 3.95 19.57
CA GLY A 223 10.09 3.15 18.95
C GLY A 223 11.48 3.51 19.46
N GLY A 224 12.50 3.35 18.62
CA GLY A 224 13.90 3.64 18.96
C GLY A 224 14.49 2.65 19.97
N ARG A 225 13.96 1.45 20.08
CA ARG A 225 14.36 0.42 21.05
C ARG A 225 14.42 -0.97 20.46
N THR A 226 15.15 -1.85 21.11
CA THR A 226 15.17 -3.28 20.82
C THR A 226 14.08 -4.00 21.60
N VAL A 227 13.39 -4.92 20.96
CA VAL A 227 12.37 -5.79 21.52
C VAL A 227 12.75 -7.26 21.28
N THR A 228 12.16 -8.16 22.07
CA THR A 228 12.36 -9.60 21.91
C THR A 228 11.02 -10.32 21.89
N TRP A 229 10.88 -11.28 21.01
CA TRP A 229 9.75 -12.20 20.97
C TRP A 229 10.24 -13.65 21.09
N PRO A 230 9.48 -14.55 21.74
CA PRO A 230 9.87 -15.94 21.86
C PRO A 230 10.20 -16.57 20.51
N GLY A 231 11.38 -17.19 20.41
CA GLY A 231 11.83 -17.90 19.20
C GLY A 231 12.24 -17.02 18.02
N LEU A 232 12.33 -15.69 18.19
CA LEU A 232 12.89 -14.75 17.23
C LEU A 232 14.15 -14.09 17.78
N PRO A 233 15.10 -13.69 16.91
CA PRO A 233 16.23 -12.86 17.30
C PRO A 233 15.77 -11.50 17.83
N PRO A 234 16.62 -10.77 18.58
CA PRO A 234 16.33 -9.39 18.97
C PRO A 234 15.98 -8.53 17.76
N ALA A 235 14.98 -7.69 17.89
CA ALA A 235 14.51 -6.83 16.82
C ALA A 235 14.58 -5.37 17.23
N TRP A 236 15.32 -4.55 16.48
CA TRP A 236 15.30 -3.11 16.65
C TRP A 236 14.11 -2.50 15.90
N ILE A 237 13.35 -1.67 16.60
CA ILE A 237 12.20 -0.96 16.06
C ILE A 237 12.60 0.50 15.81
N PRO A 238 12.58 1.01 14.58
CA PRO A 238 12.91 2.40 14.31
C PRO A 238 12.00 3.37 15.06
N PRO A 239 12.50 4.59 15.42
CA PRO A 239 11.69 5.58 16.11
C PRO A 239 10.55 6.09 15.24
N GLN A 240 9.47 6.52 15.87
CA GLN A 240 8.26 7.01 15.21
C GLN A 240 8.12 8.51 15.49
N PRO A 241 8.22 9.38 14.46
CA PRO A 241 8.20 10.84 14.67
C PRO A 241 6.87 11.39 15.16
N ALA A 242 5.74 10.81 14.72
CA ALA A 242 4.42 11.33 15.05
C ALA A 242 3.31 10.27 14.87
N PRO A 243 2.09 10.51 15.34
CA PRO A 243 0.92 9.73 14.93
C PRO A 243 0.84 9.67 13.40
N PHE A 244 0.69 8.47 12.86
CA PHE A 244 0.66 8.18 11.40
C PHE A 244 1.94 8.54 10.61
N VAL A 245 3.06 8.84 11.28
CA VAL A 245 4.40 8.92 10.67
C VAL A 245 5.28 7.94 11.42
N GLY A 246 5.49 6.78 10.84
CA GLY A 246 6.00 5.60 11.53
C GLY A 246 7.51 5.40 11.43
N GLY A 247 7.91 4.21 11.89
CA GLY A 247 9.28 3.73 11.82
C GLY A 247 9.77 3.45 10.40
N ASP A 248 8.86 3.23 9.46
CA ASP A 248 9.13 3.15 8.01
C ASP A 248 9.70 4.47 7.47
N ILE A 249 9.07 5.59 7.85
CA ILE A 249 9.53 6.91 7.46
C ILE A 249 10.87 7.26 8.10
N SER A 250 11.06 6.97 9.39
CA SER A 250 12.36 7.24 10.01
C SER A 250 13.47 6.35 9.45
N ALA A 251 13.19 5.08 9.17
CA ALA A 251 14.13 4.22 8.44
C ALA A 251 14.43 4.78 7.05
N GLY A 252 13.39 5.21 6.30
CA GLY A 252 13.56 5.87 5.00
C GLY A 252 14.44 7.12 5.09
N MET A 253 14.25 7.92 6.12
CA MET A 253 15.11 9.08 6.38
C MET A 253 16.55 8.69 6.74
N ALA A 254 16.76 7.58 7.45
CA ALA A 254 18.13 7.07 7.69
C ALA A 254 18.84 6.75 6.36
N ALA A 255 18.14 6.13 5.40
CA ALA A 255 18.70 5.87 4.07
C ALA A 255 19.10 7.15 3.34
N LEU A 256 18.27 8.19 3.40
CA LEU A 256 18.52 9.45 2.70
C LEU A 256 19.51 10.37 3.40
N LEU A 257 19.53 10.39 4.75
CA LEU A 257 20.40 11.26 5.53
C LEU A 257 21.80 10.67 5.75
N TYR A 258 21.92 9.35 5.81
CA TYR A 258 23.16 8.68 6.23
C TYR A 258 23.69 7.67 5.21
N GLY A 259 22.84 7.18 4.29
CA GLY A 259 23.24 6.27 3.23
C GLY A 259 23.66 6.99 1.94
N GLU A 260 23.28 8.26 1.79
CA GLU A 260 23.59 9.12 0.64
C GLU A 260 24.20 10.43 1.11
N THR A 261 24.69 11.25 0.17
CA THR A 261 25.00 12.66 0.45
C THR A 261 23.73 13.48 0.26
N PRO A 262 23.08 13.95 1.34
CA PRO A 262 21.82 14.68 1.22
C PRO A 262 22.02 16.08 0.64
N VAL A 263 21.07 16.54 -0.15
CA VAL A 263 20.97 17.92 -0.63
C VAL A 263 19.72 18.57 -0.05
N PHE A 264 19.85 19.69 0.62
CA PHE A 264 18.77 20.35 1.35
C PHE A 264 18.32 21.66 0.68
N PRO A 265 17.06 22.08 0.91
CA PRO A 265 15.98 21.30 1.51
C PRO A 265 15.46 20.23 0.55
N PHE A 266 15.02 19.10 1.09
CA PHE A 266 14.39 18.06 0.27
C PHE A 266 13.09 17.53 0.90
N VAL A 267 12.23 16.97 0.06
CA VAL A 267 11.02 16.25 0.49
C VAL A 267 11.22 14.77 0.23
N LEU A 268 10.91 13.93 1.23
CA LEU A 268 10.55 12.53 1.05
C LEU A 268 9.03 12.46 1.05
N ALA A 269 8.44 11.90 -0.01
CA ALA A 269 7.03 11.52 -0.05
C ALA A 269 6.97 10.01 -0.22
N ASP A 270 6.57 9.31 0.82
CA ASP A 270 6.29 7.87 0.77
C ASP A 270 4.80 7.66 0.44
N LEU A 271 4.55 7.01 -0.69
CA LEU A 271 3.24 6.94 -1.32
C LEU A 271 2.72 5.50 -1.27
N GLY A 272 2.09 5.16 -0.17
CA GLY A 272 1.37 3.92 0.05
C GLY A 272 -0.13 4.14 0.26
N THR A 273 -0.76 3.29 1.03
CA THR A 273 -2.16 3.45 1.51
C THR A 273 -2.33 4.75 2.29
N ASN A 274 -1.33 5.14 3.07
CA ASN A 274 -1.15 6.50 3.57
C ASN A 274 -0.07 7.20 2.75
N GLY A 275 -0.13 8.53 2.66
CA GLY A 275 0.96 9.36 2.19
C GLY A 275 1.66 9.97 3.39
N GLU A 276 2.89 9.60 3.60
CA GLU A 276 3.73 10.19 4.62
C GLU A 276 4.77 11.09 3.97
N PHE A 277 4.89 12.30 4.52
CA PHE A 277 5.74 13.34 3.95
C PHE A 277 6.72 13.84 5.00
N VAL A 278 7.97 14.01 4.58
CA VAL A 278 9.01 14.67 5.38
C VAL A 278 9.63 15.78 4.55
N LEU A 279 9.59 17.01 5.05
CA LEU A 279 10.38 18.12 4.54
C LEU A 279 11.61 18.29 5.44
N ALA A 280 12.77 17.88 4.95
CA ALA A 280 14.05 18.05 5.63
C ALA A 280 14.68 19.38 5.23
N LEU A 281 14.86 20.28 6.21
CA LEU A 281 15.51 21.58 6.02
C LEU A 281 17.05 21.46 6.10
N ASP A 282 17.50 20.59 6.96
CA ASP A 282 18.88 20.18 7.17
C ASP A 282 18.94 18.78 7.81
N ALA A 283 20.11 18.36 8.27
CA ALA A 283 20.31 17.03 8.86
C ALA A 283 19.59 16.81 10.21
N GLU A 284 19.10 17.88 10.86
CA GLU A 284 18.50 17.82 12.18
C GLU A 284 17.06 18.34 12.23
N ARG A 285 16.68 19.26 11.34
CA ARG A 285 15.37 19.91 11.33
C ARG A 285 14.51 19.38 10.21
N SER A 286 13.37 18.82 10.59
CA SER A 286 12.41 18.32 9.62
C SER A 286 10.98 18.59 10.08
N PHE A 287 10.08 18.81 9.13
CA PHE A 287 8.64 18.78 9.33
C PHE A 287 8.07 17.49 8.74
N VAL A 288 7.07 16.93 9.40
CA VAL A 288 6.41 15.69 8.97
C VAL A 288 4.90 15.89 8.88
N ALA A 289 4.28 15.24 7.93
CA ALA A 289 2.82 15.20 7.77
C ALA A 289 2.39 13.83 7.27
N SER A 290 1.17 13.44 7.57
CA SER A 290 0.54 12.24 7.01
C SER A 290 -0.86 12.58 6.51
N VAL A 291 -1.25 11.97 5.40
CA VAL A 291 -2.59 12.06 4.81
C VAL A 291 -3.09 10.68 4.41
N PRO A 292 -4.38 10.38 4.58
CA PRO A 292 -4.96 9.18 4.01
C PRO A 292 -5.05 9.33 2.49
N LEU A 293 -4.25 8.59 1.72
CA LEU A 293 -4.34 8.52 0.27
C LEU A 293 -5.31 7.42 -0.19
N GLY A 294 -5.55 6.44 0.65
CA GLY A 294 -6.24 5.22 0.27
C GLY A 294 -5.36 4.33 -0.63
N PRO A 295 -5.77 3.09 -0.87
CA PRO A 295 -4.95 2.13 -1.60
C PRO A 295 -5.02 2.31 -3.13
N SER A 296 -5.60 3.41 -3.64
CA SER A 296 -5.81 3.62 -5.08
C SER A 296 -4.51 3.72 -5.87
N LEU A 297 -3.46 4.32 -5.27
CA LEU A 297 -2.13 4.36 -5.89
C LEU A 297 -1.44 2.99 -5.93
N GLU A 298 -1.86 2.05 -5.08
CA GLU A 298 -1.46 0.64 -5.14
C GLU A 298 -2.36 -0.16 -6.09
N GLY A 299 -3.29 0.50 -6.79
CA GLY A 299 -4.25 -0.10 -7.71
C GLY A 299 -5.42 -0.80 -7.01
N ILE A 300 -5.57 -0.66 -5.69
CA ILE A 300 -6.64 -1.30 -4.92
C ILE A 300 -7.84 -0.35 -4.81
N GLY A 301 -9.05 -0.86 -5.07
CA GLY A 301 -10.28 -0.06 -5.01
C GLY A 301 -10.72 0.54 -6.35
N LEU A 302 -9.86 0.57 -7.34
CA LEU A 302 -10.17 0.94 -8.73
C LEU A 302 -10.70 -0.28 -9.50
N ARG A 303 -11.56 -0.05 -10.50
CA ARG A 303 -12.35 -1.12 -11.15
C ARG A 303 -11.51 -2.25 -11.76
N TYR A 304 -10.41 -1.92 -12.42
CA TYR A 304 -9.45 -2.88 -13.00
C TYR A 304 -8.08 -2.76 -12.34
N GLY A 305 -8.05 -2.19 -11.15
CA GLY A 305 -6.83 -1.91 -10.43
C GLY A 305 -6.17 -3.17 -9.85
N GLY A 306 -4.86 -3.10 -9.68
CA GLY A 306 -4.07 -4.12 -9.01
C GLY A 306 -2.62 -3.71 -8.81
N VAL A 307 -1.89 -4.53 -8.06
CA VAL A 307 -0.46 -4.29 -7.79
C VAL A 307 0.36 -4.30 -9.08
N ALA A 308 1.49 -3.59 -9.08
CA ALA A 308 2.43 -3.56 -10.19
C ALA A 308 3.20 -4.90 -10.28
N ASP A 309 2.68 -5.83 -11.08
CA ASP A 309 3.23 -7.16 -11.30
C ASP A 309 3.05 -7.56 -12.78
N THR A 310 3.59 -8.70 -13.16
CA THR A 310 3.43 -9.27 -14.52
C THR A 310 1.96 -9.26 -14.96
N GLY A 311 1.70 -8.76 -16.17
CA GLY A 311 0.36 -8.57 -16.72
C GLY A 311 -0.34 -7.26 -16.31
N SER A 312 0.26 -6.44 -15.42
CA SER A 312 -0.26 -5.12 -15.08
C SER A 312 0.14 -4.07 -16.11
N VAL A 313 -0.79 -3.20 -16.49
CA VAL A 313 -0.49 -2.02 -17.32
C VAL A 313 0.14 -0.95 -16.44
N SER A 314 1.34 -0.51 -16.80
CA SER A 314 2.09 0.54 -16.10
C SER A 314 2.03 1.90 -16.80
N ALA A 315 1.72 1.95 -18.09
CA ALA A 315 1.61 3.19 -18.84
C ALA A 315 0.65 3.05 -20.04
N PHE A 316 0.08 4.18 -20.45
CA PHE A 316 -0.72 4.30 -21.67
C PHE A 316 -0.14 5.37 -22.59
N THR A 317 -0.33 5.19 -23.88
CA THR A 317 -0.06 6.19 -24.91
C THR A 317 -1.27 6.32 -25.81
N LEU A 318 -1.51 7.52 -26.34
CA LEU A 318 -2.59 7.79 -27.30
C LEU A 318 -1.97 8.11 -28.67
N GLY A 319 -2.28 7.28 -29.63
CA GLY A 319 -1.87 7.44 -31.04
C GLY A 319 -3.05 7.47 -32.00
N PRO A 320 -2.78 7.57 -33.31
CA PRO A 320 -3.82 7.57 -34.33
C PRO A 320 -4.74 6.35 -34.32
N LEU A 321 -4.25 5.20 -33.83
CA LEU A 321 -5.02 3.96 -33.69
C LEU A 321 -5.82 3.85 -32.38
N GLY A 322 -5.67 4.81 -31.46
CA GLY A 322 -6.30 4.82 -30.15
C GLY A 322 -5.30 4.65 -29.01
N LEU A 323 -5.80 4.19 -27.85
CA LEU A 323 -4.97 3.93 -26.67
C LEU A 323 -4.18 2.63 -26.81
N SER A 324 -2.89 2.69 -26.48
CA SER A 324 -1.99 1.54 -26.38
C SER A 324 -1.51 1.41 -24.94
N ALA A 325 -1.33 0.17 -24.46
CA ALA A 325 -0.95 -0.14 -23.08
C ALA A 325 0.45 -0.77 -23.03
N SER A 326 1.29 -0.30 -22.10
CA SER A 326 2.56 -0.93 -21.75
C SER A 326 2.36 -1.89 -20.60
N VAL A 327 2.63 -3.18 -20.81
CA VAL A 327 2.36 -4.26 -19.85
C VAL A 327 3.67 -4.72 -19.20
N ILE A 328 3.72 -4.78 -17.88
CA ILE A 328 4.86 -5.32 -17.13
C ILE A 328 5.03 -6.80 -17.48
N GLY A 329 6.23 -7.20 -17.88
CA GLY A 329 6.53 -8.57 -18.33
C GLY A 329 5.98 -8.91 -19.72
N GLY A 330 5.31 -7.97 -20.41
CA GLY A 330 4.69 -8.21 -21.71
C GLY A 330 3.40 -9.04 -21.63
N GLY A 331 2.87 -9.43 -22.82
CA GLY A 331 1.66 -10.25 -22.91
C GLY A 331 0.35 -9.48 -22.85
N ALA A 332 -0.76 -10.19 -22.62
CA ALA A 332 -2.08 -9.60 -22.53
C ALA A 332 -2.27 -8.82 -21.20
N PRO A 333 -2.82 -7.62 -21.24
CA PRO A 333 -3.10 -6.86 -20.02
C PRO A 333 -4.26 -7.49 -19.24
N ILE A 334 -4.08 -7.64 -17.91
CA ILE A 334 -5.07 -8.23 -17.01
C ILE A 334 -5.56 -7.28 -15.93
N ARG A 335 -4.78 -6.20 -15.65
CA ARG A 335 -5.11 -5.17 -14.66
C ARG A 335 -4.32 -3.88 -14.96
N ILE A 336 -4.62 -2.81 -14.23
CA ILE A 336 -3.93 -1.52 -14.32
C ILE A 336 -3.33 -1.22 -12.95
N CYS A 337 -2.02 -0.99 -12.84
CA CYS A 337 -1.43 -0.54 -11.58
C CYS A 337 -1.60 0.98 -11.38
N GLY A 338 -1.29 1.49 -10.19
CA GLY A 338 -1.46 2.91 -9.87
C GLY A 338 -0.77 3.84 -10.85
N THR A 339 0.47 3.51 -11.26
CA THR A 339 1.21 4.29 -12.26
C THR A 339 0.53 4.26 -13.63
N GLY A 340 -0.10 3.14 -13.99
CA GLY A 340 -0.90 3.01 -15.20
C GLY A 340 -2.10 3.96 -15.20
N TYR A 341 -2.81 4.08 -14.07
CA TYR A 341 -3.91 5.06 -13.94
C TYR A 341 -3.42 6.51 -14.05
N LEU A 342 -2.31 6.85 -13.38
CA LEU A 342 -1.72 8.19 -13.50
C LEU A 342 -1.34 8.50 -14.94
N SER A 343 -0.68 7.56 -15.63
CA SER A 343 -0.33 7.70 -17.04
C SER A 343 -1.56 7.84 -17.93
N LEU A 344 -2.62 7.06 -17.69
CA LEU A 344 -3.86 7.13 -18.47
C LEU A 344 -4.53 8.49 -18.31
N ILE A 345 -4.69 8.97 -17.07
CA ILE A 345 -5.34 10.26 -16.81
C ILE A 345 -4.52 11.41 -17.39
N ASP A 346 -3.19 11.40 -17.29
CA ASP A 346 -2.29 12.38 -17.93
C ASP A 346 -2.51 12.42 -19.44
N VAL A 347 -2.54 11.27 -20.10
CA VAL A 347 -2.79 11.16 -21.53
C VAL A 347 -4.17 11.72 -21.92
N LEU A 348 -5.21 11.42 -21.15
CA LEU A 348 -6.57 11.86 -21.40
C LEU A 348 -6.77 13.37 -21.17
N LEU A 349 -6.12 13.93 -20.15
CA LEU A 349 -6.10 15.39 -19.91
C LEU A 349 -5.40 16.12 -21.07
N ARG A 350 -4.18 15.69 -21.43
CA ARG A 350 -3.43 16.31 -22.54
C ARG A 350 -4.15 16.19 -23.88
N ALA A 351 -4.92 15.14 -24.09
CA ALA A 351 -5.74 14.99 -25.28
C ALA A 351 -7.01 15.86 -25.27
N GLY A 352 -7.41 16.42 -24.12
CA GLY A 352 -8.68 17.14 -23.95
C GLY A 352 -9.90 16.23 -23.86
N PHE A 353 -9.72 14.95 -23.52
CA PHE A 353 -10.83 14.02 -23.22
C PHE A 353 -11.43 14.29 -21.84
N LEU A 354 -10.58 14.64 -20.87
CA LEU A 354 -10.96 15.11 -19.54
C LEU A 354 -10.64 16.60 -19.41
N ASP A 355 -11.44 17.33 -18.64
CA ASP A 355 -11.11 18.67 -18.17
C ASP A 355 -10.29 18.62 -16.86
N ALA A 356 -9.83 19.79 -16.39
CA ALA A 356 -9.06 19.89 -15.14
C ALA A 356 -9.85 19.39 -13.92
N THR A 357 -11.17 19.33 -13.95
CA THR A 357 -11.98 18.77 -12.87
C THR A 357 -12.16 17.25 -12.97
N GLY A 358 -11.51 16.60 -13.95
CA GLY A 358 -11.63 15.16 -14.21
C GLY A 358 -12.94 14.75 -14.91
N ARG A 359 -13.71 15.71 -15.41
CA ARG A 359 -14.97 15.43 -16.12
C ARG A 359 -14.73 15.17 -17.59
N LEU A 360 -15.54 14.27 -18.13
CA LEU A 360 -15.56 13.98 -19.57
C LEU A 360 -15.95 15.22 -20.38
N GLN A 361 -15.10 15.58 -21.36
CA GLN A 361 -15.40 16.62 -22.34
C GLN A 361 -16.24 16.04 -23.48
N GLU A 362 -17.53 16.38 -23.52
CA GLU A 362 -18.48 15.88 -24.53
C GLU A 362 -18.13 16.32 -25.97
N ARG A 363 -17.48 17.48 -26.09
CA ARG A 363 -17.13 18.09 -27.39
C ARG A 363 -15.66 18.54 -27.37
N PRO A 364 -14.71 17.59 -27.34
CA PRO A 364 -13.31 17.94 -27.33
C PRO A 364 -12.88 18.53 -28.67
N THR A 365 -11.88 19.41 -28.62
CA THR A 365 -11.32 20.03 -29.85
C THR A 365 -10.34 19.09 -30.57
N SER A 366 -9.72 18.17 -29.83
CA SER A 366 -8.78 17.19 -30.38
C SER A 366 -9.51 16.08 -31.16
N PRO A 367 -9.12 15.79 -32.42
CA PRO A 367 -9.68 14.67 -33.18
C PRO A 367 -9.52 13.30 -32.50
N LEU A 368 -8.40 13.11 -31.78
CA LEU A 368 -8.14 11.88 -31.03
C LEU A 368 -9.09 11.74 -29.84
N ALA A 369 -9.29 12.81 -29.08
CA ALA A 369 -10.26 12.81 -27.99
C ALA A 369 -11.71 12.64 -28.50
N ALA A 370 -12.07 13.29 -29.60
CA ALA A 370 -13.38 13.11 -30.20
C ALA A 370 -13.64 11.66 -30.64
N ARG A 371 -12.62 10.95 -31.06
CA ARG A 371 -12.72 9.52 -31.36
C ARG A 371 -12.96 8.70 -30.10
N LEU A 372 -12.24 8.98 -29.01
CA LEU A 372 -12.43 8.31 -27.71
C LEU A 372 -13.83 8.56 -27.16
N VAL A 373 -14.36 9.79 -27.26
CA VAL A 373 -15.72 10.12 -26.80
C VAL A 373 -16.79 9.27 -27.50
N ARG A 374 -16.60 8.96 -28.79
CA ARG A 374 -17.54 8.08 -29.52
C ARG A 374 -17.53 6.63 -29.01
N SER A 375 -16.48 6.17 -28.39
CA SER A 375 -16.39 4.82 -27.81
C SER A 375 -16.87 4.75 -26.36
N VAL A 376 -17.22 5.89 -25.75
CA VAL A 376 -17.69 5.93 -24.35
C VAL A 376 -19.04 5.24 -24.23
N GLU A 377 -19.11 4.31 -23.34
CA GLU A 377 -20.35 3.65 -22.91
C GLU A 377 -20.99 4.43 -21.77
N ARG A 378 -22.32 4.53 -21.76
CA ARG A 378 -23.08 5.24 -20.74
C ARG A 378 -24.05 4.28 -20.06
N GLY A 379 -24.07 4.29 -18.73
CA GLY A 379 -24.92 3.44 -17.91
C GLY A 379 -25.40 4.14 -16.65
N ALA A 380 -26.13 3.41 -15.82
CA ALA A 380 -26.66 3.94 -14.56
C ALA A 380 -25.55 4.42 -13.58
N SER A 381 -24.33 3.87 -13.68
CA SER A 381 -23.18 4.24 -12.88
C SER A 381 -22.28 5.33 -13.49
N GLY A 382 -22.74 6.00 -14.56
CA GLY A 382 -21.97 7.04 -15.24
C GLY A 382 -21.36 6.56 -16.56
N TRP A 383 -20.26 7.21 -16.99
CA TRP A 383 -19.56 6.88 -18.23
C TRP A 383 -18.43 5.87 -17.99
N SER A 384 -18.10 5.13 -19.03
CA SER A 384 -17.02 4.14 -19.07
C SER A 384 -16.30 4.20 -20.41
N LEU A 385 -14.98 4.36 -20.42
CA LEU A 385 -14.14 4.35 -21.61
C LEU A 385 -13.52 2.96 -21.77
N PRO A 386 -13.83 2.20 -22.85
CA PRO A 386 -13.17 0.93 -23.13
C PRO A 386 -11.66 1.09 -23.32
N LEU A 387 -10.88 0.17 -22.74
CA LEU A 387 -9.43 0.14 -22.77
C LEU A 387 -8.92 -1.18 -23.39
N PRO A 388 -7.66 -1.22 -23.85
CA PRO A 388 -7.04 -2.47 -24.31
C PRO A 388 -7.18 -3.61 -23.29
N GLY A 389 -7.37 -4.84 -23.76
CA GLY A 389 -7.52 -6.02 -22.92
C GLY A 389 -8.89 -6.21 -22.28
N GLY A 390 -9.94 -5.56 -22.79
CA GLY A 390 -11.30 -5.68 -22.27
C GLY A 390 -11.51 -4.96 -20.92
N MET A 391 -10.58 -4.11 -20.52
CA MET A 391 -10.70 -3.23 -19.36
C MET A 391 -11.48 -1.96 -19.70
N ALA A 392 -11.77 -1.15 -18.69
CA ALA A 392 -12.40 0.15 -18.88
C ALA A 392 -12.00 1.13 -17.77
N LEU A 393 -11.98 2.42 -18.09
CA LEU A 393 -11.86 3.52 -17.13
C LEU A 393 -13.26 4.08 -16.86
N ALA A 394 -13.66 4.19 -15.61
CA ALA A 394 -14.88 4.85 -15.20
C ALA A 394 -14.62 6.26 -14.63
N GLY A 395 -15.62 7.13 -14.66
CA GLY A 395 -15.52 8.45 -14.04
C GLY A 395 -15.20 8.38 -12.53
N ALA A 396 -15.72 7.36 -11.86
CA ALA A 396 -15.40 7.12 -10.44
C ALA A 396 -13.92 6.81 -10.20
N ASP A 397 -13.23 6.13 -11.13
CA ASP A 397 -11.79 5.86 -10.99
C ASP A 397 -10.99 7.17 -11.10
N VAL A 398 -11.41 8.08 -12.00
CA VAL A 398 -10.78 9.41 -12.15
C VAL A 398 -10.97 10.24 -10.88
N GLU A 399 -12.15 10.21 -10.28
CA GLU A 399 -12.45 10.92 -9.03
C GLU A 399 -11.59 10.40 -7.86
N GLU A 400 -11.38 9.09 -7.75
CA GLU A 400 -10.53 8.52 -6.71
C GLU A 400 -9.07 9.01 -6.86
N ILE A 401 -8.52 9.04 -8.07
CA ILE A 401 -7.17 9.58 -8.31
C ILE A 401 -7.11 11.09 -8.01
N LEU A 402 -8.17 11.84 -8.32
CA LEU A 402 -8.22 13.27 -8.03
C LEU A 402 -8.23 13.56 -6.52
N LYS A 403 -8.93 12.74 -5.72
CA LYS A 403 -8.89 12.81 -4.25
C LYS A 403 -7.48 12.58 -3.71
N VAL A 404 -6.78 11.58 -4.23
CA VAL A 404 -5.39 11.29 -3.87
C VAL A 404 -4.47 12.46 -4.21
N LYS A 405 -4.64 13.02 -5.43
CA LYS A 405 -3.88 14.21 -5.86
C LYS A 405 -4.12 15.40 -4.92
N ALA A 406 -5.36 15.65 -4.56
CA ALA A 406 -5.71 16.75 -3.66
C ALA A 406 -5.05 16.59 -2.30
N ALA A 407 -5.10 15.40 -1.72
CA ALA A 407 -4.46 15.11 -0.43
C ALA A 407 -2.93 15.27 -0.50
N PHE A 408 -2.30 14.76 -1.56
CA PHE A 408 -0.86 14.92 -1.78
C PHE A 408 -0.45 16.40 -1.87
N SER A 409 -1.12 17.16 -2.74
CA SER A 409 -0.79 18.58 -2.96
C SER A 409 -0.99 19.41 -1.72
N LEU A 410 -2.06 19.15 -0.95
CA LEU A 410 -2.32 19.80 0.32
C LEU A 410 -1.23 19.51 1.36
N ALA A 411 -0.76 18.26 1.45
CA ALA A 411 0.33 17.89 2.37
C ALA A 411 1.62 18.61 2.01
N LEU A 412 2.01 18.62 0.74
CA LEU A 412 3.22 19.30 0.28
C LEU A 412 3.15 20.81 0.52
N GLU A 413 2.03 21.46 0.14
CA GLU A 413 1.83 22.90 0.39
C GLU A 413 1.91 23.22 1.89
N SER A 414 1.26 22.42 2.73
CA SER A 414 1.25 22.65 4.18
C SER A 414 2.62 22.52 4.82
N LEU A 415 3.45 21.59 4.37
CA LEU A 415 4.83 21.45 4.83
C LEU A 415 5.70 22.64 4.40
N LEU A 416 5.55 23.10 3.17
CA LEU A 416 6.26 24.26 2.66
C LEU A 416 5.88 25.53 3.42
N ASP A 417 4.60 25.74 3.66
CA ASP A 417 4.09 26.87 4.44
C ASP A 417 4.61 26.85 5.89
N ALA A 418 4.60 25.68 6.54
CA ALA A 418 5.14 25.53 7.90
C ALA A 418 6.63 25.86 8.00
N ALA A 419 7.36 25.62 6.92
CA ALA A 419 8.79 25.94 6.80
C ALA A 419 9.08 27.36 6.29
N GLY A 420 8.05 28.10 5.83
CA GLY A 420 8.24 29.39 5.16
C GLY A 420 8.97 29.28 3.85
N LEU A 421 8.82 28.17 3.12
CA LEU A 421 9.54 27.91 1.87
C LEU A 421 8.59 27.91 0.67
N GLU A 422 9.11 28.36 -0.46
CA GLU A 422 8.48 28.15 -1.76
C GLU A 422 8.93 26.82 -2.39
N SER A 423 8.09 26.21 -3.22
CA SER A 423 8.40 24.94 -3.90
C SER A 423 9.69 25.00 -4.72
N ARG A 424 9.98 26.15 -5.33
CA ARG A 424 11.23 26.38 -6.10
C ARG A 424 12.50 26.27 -5.27
N SER A 425 12.41 26.40 -3.95
CA SER A 425 13.55 26.27 -3.03
C SER A 425 13.95 24.82 -2.78
N LEU A 426 13.08 23.86 -3.08
CA LEU A 426 13.40 22.45 -2.92
C LEU A 426 14.54 22.03 -3.83
N ALA A 427 15.59 21.44 -3.26
CA ALA A 427 16.70 20.89 -4.01
C ALA A 427 16.39 19.50 -4.58
N ARG A 428 15.52 18.72 -3.89
CA ARG A 428 15.16 17.36 -4.29
C ARG A 428 13.74 17.01 -3.80
N VAL A 429 13.02 16.19 -4.58
CA VAL A 429 11.82 15.47 -4.17
C VAL A 429 12.09 13.98 -4.35
N ALA A 430 12.15 13.23 -3.27
CA ALA A 430 12.35 11.79 -3.25
C ALA A 430 10.98 11.10 -3.12
N LEU A 431 10.58 10.31 -4.10
CA LEU A 431 9.34 9.54 -4.08
C LEU A 431 9.64 8.11 -3.63
N GLY A 432 9.15 7.75 -2.44
CA GLY A 432 9.20 6.40 -1.88
C GLY A 432 7.94 5.59 -2.20
N GLY A 433 7.94 4.33 -1.75
CA GLY A 433 6.83 3.42 -1.93
C GLY A 433 6.67 2.85 -3.34
N ALA A 434 5.58 2.15 -3.57
CA ALA A 434 5.31 1.44 -4.83
C ALA A 434 5.25 2.34 -6.07
N LEU A 435 4.90 3.63 -5.90
CA LEU A 435 4.87 4.61 -6.98
C LEU A 435 6.25 5.11 -7.37
N GLY A 436 7.22 5.12 -6.45
CA GLY A 436 8.55 5.68 -6.70
C GLY A 436 9.32 4.98 -7.82
N GLU A 437 8.97 3.75 -8.17
CA GLU A 437 9.70 2.95 -9.16
C GLU A 437 9.29 3.21 -10.63
N TYR A 438 8.04 3.61 -10.88
CA TYR A 438 7.46 3.58 -12.23
C TYR A 438 6.77 4.87 -12.69
N VAL A 439 6.69 5.92 -11.86
CA VAL A 439 5.98 7.15 -12.27
C VAL A 439 6.84 8.00 -13.20
N PRO A 440 6.38 8.28 -14.42
CA PRO A 440 7.01 9.30 -15.24
C PRO A 440 6.90 10.65 -14.53
N GLY A 441 8.03 11.25 -14.11
CA GLY A 441 8.04 12.53 -13.36
C GLY A 441 7.26 13.65 -14.04
N GLY A 442 7.12 13.62 -15.38
CA GLY A 442 6.29 14.56 -16.13
C GLY A 442 4.79 14.41 -15.87
N ALA A 443 4.30 13.21 -15.62
CA ALA A 443 2.88 12.99 -15.33
C ALA A 443 2.47 13.62 -13.99
N LEU A 444 3.34 13.58 -12.97
CA LEU A 444 3.04 14.18 -11.66
C LEU A 444 2.90 15.69 -11.70
N GLU A 445 3.71 16.39 -12.51
CA GLU A 445 3.55 17.84 -12.73
C GLU A 445 2.29 18.15 -13.54
N ASN A 446 2.06 17.42 -14.63
CA ASN A 446 0.90 17.63 -15.50
C ASN A 446 -0.42 17.37 -14.77
N LEU A 447 -0.43 16.38 -13.87
CA LEU A 447 -1.57 16.08 -13.01
C LEU A 447 -1.70 17.05 -11.82
N GLY A 448 -0.67 17.86 -11.54
CA GLY A 448 -0.64 18.81 -10.43
C GLY A 448 -0.37 18.18 -9.06
N PHE A 449 0.16 16.95 -9.00
CA PHE A 449 0.72 16.42 -7.75
C PHE A 449 1.91 17.26 -7.30
N LEU A 450 2.80 17.56 -8.22
CA LEU A 450 3.98 18.38 -7.98
C LEU A 450 3.79 19.78 -8.61
N PRO A 451 4.22 20.84 -7.93
CA PRO A 451 4.35 22.17 -8.53
C PRO A 451 5.24 22.15 -9.76
N GLN A 452 4.97 23.04 -10.70
CA GLN A 452 5.77 23.20 -11.93
C GLN A 452 7.25 23.48 -11.63
N GLY A 453 8.15 22.88 -12.40
CA GLY A 453 9.59 23.04 -12.29
C GLY A 453 10.28 22.07 -11.32
N LEU A 454 9.55 21.18 -10.66
CA LEU A 454 10.13 20.16 -9.78
C LEU A 454 10.49 18.85 -10.48
N ARG A 455 10.04 18.62 -11.70
CA ARG A 455 10.31 17.39 -12.47
C ARG A 455 11.79 17.00 -12.49
N ALA A 456 12.68 17.96 -12.80
CA ALA A 456 14.12 17.71 -12.89
C ALA A 456 14.78 17.40 -11.53
N ARG A 457 14.11 17.71 -10.43
CA ARG A 457 14.56 17.48 -9.04
C ARG A 457 13.86 16.31 -8.39
N THR A 458 12.90 15.69 -9.08
CA THR A 458 12.14 14.54 -8.58
C THR A 458 12.86 13.26 -8.97
N VAL A 459 13.09 12.40 -7.97
CA VAL A 459 13.77 11.11 -8.14
C VAL A 459 12.94 9.99 -7.52
N ALA A 460 12.94 8.85 -8.16
CA ALA A 460 12.43 7.60 -7.60
C ALA A 460 13.39 7.13 -6.50
N ALA A 461 12.90 7.00 -5.29
CA ALA A 461 13.71 6.57 -4.14
C ALA A 461 13.51 5.08 -3.80
N GLY A 462 12.53 4.41 -4.45
CA GLY A 462 12.22 3.00 -4.20
C GLY A 462 11.72 2.75 -2.77
N ASN A 463 11.92 1.56 -2.25
CA ASN A 463 11.60 1.26 -0.84
C ASN A 463 12.68 1.81 0.08
N THR A 464 12.52 3.07 0.49
CA THR A 464 13.45 3.76 1.40
C THR A 464 13.42 3.15 2.80
N SER A 465 12.25 2.70 3.28
CA SER A 465 12.06 2.05 4.57
C SER A 465 12.94 0.80 4.71
N LEU A 466 12.84 -0.12 3.75
CA LEU A 466 13.64 -1.35 3.76
C LEU A 466 15.14 -1.07 3.61
N ARG A 467 15.50 -0.09 2.78
CA ARG A 467 16.89 0.34 2.58
C ARG A 467 17.49 0.92 3.86
N GLY A 468 16.70 1.73 4.58
CA GLY A 468 17.11 2.30 5.85
C GLY A 468 17.16 1.26 6.98
N ALA A 469 16.20 0.33 7.02
CA ALA A 469 16.23 -0.78 7.97
C ALA A 469 17.51 -1.64 7.80
N ALA A 470 17.91 -1.90 6.55
CA ALA A 470 19.17 -2.58 6.23
C ALA A 470 20.39 -1.76 6.73
N LEU A 471 20.45 -0.47 6.39
CA LEU A 471 21.53 0.43 6.84
C LEU A 471 21.67 0.47 8.37
N LEU A 472 20.56 0.46 9.11
CA LEU A 472 20.54 0.50 10.58
C LEU A 472 20.97 -0.83 11.23
N LEU A 473 20.95 -1.93 10.48
CA LEU A 473 21.58 -3.19 10.87
C LEU A 473 23.09 -3.18 10.59
N GLU A 474 23.51 -2.61 9.46
CA GLU A 474 24.91 -2.49 9.09
C GLU A 474 25.66 -1.48 9.97
N ARG A 475 24.96 -0.39 10.36
CA ARG A 475 25.53 0.76 11.08
C ARG A 475 24.70 1.09 12.34
N PRO A 476 24.77 0.26 13.39
CA PRO A 476 23.97 0.44 14.61
C PRO A 476 24.22 1.78 15.33
N GLU A 477 25.39 2.39 15.17
CA GLU A 477 25.72 3.71 15.72
C GLU A 477 24.79 4.85 15.19
N LEU A 478 24.13 4.63 14.06
CA LEU A 478 23.18 5.59 13.50
C LEU A 478 21.83 5.59 14.25
N ARG A 479 21.51 4.54 14.98
CA ARG A 479 20.22 4.36 15.67
C ARG A 479 19.94 5.49 16.67
N GLU A 480 20.94 5.88 17.44
CA GLU A 480 20.81 6.99 18.41
C GLU A 480 20.63 8.34 17.69
N ARG A 481 21.36 8.56 16.59
CA ARG A 481 21.19 9.79 15.79
C ARG A 481 19.78 9.89 15.20
N LEU A 482 19.26 8.79 14.69
CA LEU A 482 17.92 8.70 14.14
C LEU A 482 16.84 8.93 15.21
N THR A 483 17.04 8.39 16.41
CA THR A 483 16.12 8.60 17.55
C THR A 483 16.08 10.08 17.95
N ARG A 484 17.24 10.76 18.00
CA ARG A 484 17.29 12.20 18.25
C ARG A 484 16.64 13.02 17.15
N TRP A 485 16.84 12.66 15.87
CA TRP A 485 16.17 13.30 14.73
C TRP A 485 14.65 13.17 14.84
N SER A 486 14.15 11.96 15.08
CA SER A 486 12.71 11.68 15.21
C SER A 486 12.05 12.52 16.31
N ALA A 487 12.70 12.63 17.47
CA ALA A 487 12.20 13.42 18.61
C ALA A 487 12.15 14.94 18.34
N ARG A 488 12.82 15.43 17.29
CA ARG A 488 12.87 16.85 16.92
C ARG A 488 11.97 17.20 15.72
N CYS A 489 11.34 16.21 15.10
CA CYS A 489 10.45 16.45 13.97
C CYS A 489 9.25 17.30 14.38
N GLY A 490 8.99 18.38 13.62
CA GLY A 490 7.78 19.18 13.77
C GLY A 490 6.60 18.52 13.06
N LEU A 491 5.56 18.12 13.77
CA LEU A 491 4.33 17.62 13.17
C LEU A 491 3.49 18.77 12.58
N VAL A 492 3.13 18.66 11.31
CA VAL A 492 2.15 19.52 10.65
C VAL A 492 0.81 18.78 10.62
N ASP A 493 -0.07 19.11 11.54
CA ASP A 493 -1.45 18.57 11.57
C ASP A 493 -2.29 19.30 10.53
N LEU A 494 -2.55 18.61 9.43
CA LEU A 494 -3.31 19.14 8.31
C LEU A 494 -4.77 19.42 8.68
N THR A 495 -5.35 18.61 9.57
CA THR A 495 -6.76 18.72 9.95
C THR A 495 -7.01 19.90 10.90
N ALA A 496 -5.99 20.31 11.63
CA ALA A 496 -6.03 21.49 12.51
C ALA A 496 -5.82 22.81 11.73
N ARG A 497 -5.49 22.73 10.43
CA ARG A 497 -5.22 23.91 9.62
C ARG A 497 -6.52 24.70 9.34
N PRO A 498 -6.57 26.02 9.62
CA PRO A 498 -7.72 26.85 9.28
C PRO A 498 -8.05 26.77 7.79
N GLY A 499 -9.31 26.61 7.44
CA GLY A 499 -9.73 26.48 6.04
C GLY A 499 -9.36 25.15 5.38
N PHE A 500 -9.12 24.07 6.14
CA PHE A 500 -8.73 22.77 5.60
C PHE A 500 -9.63 22.30 4.44
N THR A 501 -10.95 22.42 4.60
CA THR A 501 -11.90 21.97 3.57
C THR A 501 -11.76 22.78 2.28
N GLU A 502 -11.65 24.10 2.38
CA GLU A 502 -11.48 24.99 1.22
C GLU A 502 -10.13 24.72 0.52
N LEU A 503 -9.07 24.51 1.31
CA LEU A 503 -7.74 24.17 0.78
C LEU A 503 -7.78 22.83 0.06
N TYR A 504 -8.39 21.80 0.65
CA TYR A 504 -8.55 20.49 0.01
C TYR A 504 -9.35 20.61 -1.29
N MET A 505 -10.49 21.31 -1.28
CA MET A 505 -11.32 21.52 -2.46
C MET A 505 -10.61 22.30 -3.56
N ARG A 506 -9.74 23.25 -3.23
CA ARG A 506 -8.90 23.96 -4.20
C ARG A 506 -7.95 23.02 -4.95
N HIS A 507 -7.49 21.97 -4.28
CA HIS A 507 -6.64 20.95 -4.89
C HIS A 507 -7.41 19.87 -5.65
N MET A 508 -8.76 19.85 -5.60
CA MET A 508 -9.60 18.90 -6.36
C MET A 508 -9.72 19.28 -7.84
N VAL A 509 -8.58 19.66 -8.43
CA VAL A 509 -8.42 19.91 -9.87
C VAL A 509 -7.07 19.38 -10.33
N PHE A 510 -6.97 18.89 -11.55
CA PHE A 510 -5.72 18.51 -12.19
C PHE A 510 -5.03 19.74 -12.80
N GLY A 511 -3.69 19.73 -12.88
CA GLY A 511 -2.88 20.79 -13.49
C GLY A 511 -2.29 21.78 -12.53
#